data_159705701083620888198659be3d5dc5
#
_entry.id   159705701083620888198659be3d5dc5
#
_cell.length_a   1.000
_cell.length_b   1.000
_cell.length_c   1.000
_cell.angle_alpha   90.00
_cell.angle_beta   90.00
_cell.angle_gamma   90.00
#
_symmetry.space_group_name_H-M   'P 1'
#
loop_
_entity.id
_entity.type
_entity.pdbx_description
1 polymer ?
#
loop_
_entity_poly.entity_id
_entity_poly.type
_entity_poly.pdbx_seq_one_letter_code
_entity_poly.pdbx_strand_id
1 'polypeptide(L)'
;MIRSQPKGRSYDALLKEWQECLDLSPLEKVHFEGEIQALSEQIHRLENRHIRIAAFGRVGVGKSSLLNALFEKKVFATDIAHGFTREAKGIQWNHSIANLKSIELVDTPGISEIASHDRDCLALEVALHYDLVLLILDSDITSVEINALQILINNGKPVLLILNRCDQWEPNEIGKLVQSIKNRLPNIAKSIAIETISAAPRKAKIYSNGRIRSQECEPDVYSLKNILDYSETTFISCGVFL
;
A
#
# COMPACT_ATOMS: atom_id res chain seq x y z
N MET A 1 -1.30 -25.03 -38.77
CA MET A 1 -0.26 -23.98 -38.61
C MET A 1 -0.70 -23.07 -37.49
N ILE A 2 -0.21 -23.31 -36.30
CA ILE A 2 -0.47 -22.46 -35.12
C ILE A 2 0.51 -21.34 -35.20
N ARG A 3 0.02 -20.10 -35.44
CA ARG A 3 0.83 -18.90 -35.40
C ARG A 3 1.35 -18.73 -33.98
N SER A 4 2.67 -18.83 -33.81
CA SER A 4 3.36 -18.47 -32.59
C SER A 4 3.01 -17.03 -32.23
N GLN A 5 2.42 -16.82 -31.06
CA GLN A 5 2.29 -15.47 -30.51
C GLN A 5 3.69 -14.82 -30.44
N PRO A 6 3.84 -13.56 -30.78
CA PRO A 6 5.11 -12.86 -30.58
C PRO A 6 5.45 -12.92 -29.11
N LYS A 7 6.69 -13.30 -28.76
CA LYS A 7 7.22 -13.19 -27.39
C LYS A 7 7.00 -11.75 -26.95
N GLY A 8 6.14 -11.52 -25.97
CA GLY A 8 5.84 -10.20 -25.47
C GLY A 8 7.14 -9.50 -25.06
N ARG A 9 7.32 -8.26 -25.51
CA ARG A 9 8.40 -7.40 -25.01
C ARG A 9 8.17 -7.25 -23.51
N SER A 10 9.24 -7.24 -22.71
CA SER A 10 9.12 -7.02 -21.28
C SER A 10 8.62 -5.59 -21.02
N TYR A 11 7.87 -5.39 -19.95
CA TYR A 11 7.21 -4.12 -19.66
C TYR A 11 8.22 -2.97 -19.46
N ASP A 12 9.35 -3.24 -18.83
CA ASP A 12 10.50 -2.31 -18.71
C ASP A 12 11.03 -1.85 -20.07
N ALA A 13 11.15 -2.77 -21.03
CA ALA A 13 11.58 -2.44 -22.38
C ALA A 13 10.58 -1.52 -23.11
N LEU A 14 9.27 -1.76 -22.93
CA LEU A 14 8.22 -0.92 -23.50
C LEU A 14 8.22 0.48 -22.88
N LEU A 15 8.37 0.59 -21.56
CA LEU A 15 8.44 1.87 -20.88
C LEU A 15 9.68 2.68 -21.29
N LYS A 16 10.82 2.02 -21.48
CA LYS A 16 12.03 2.67 -22.01
C LYS A 16 11.84 3.21 -23.41
N GLU A 17 11.32 2.36 -24.32
CA GLU A 17 11.03 2.77 -25.69
C GLU A 17 10.07 3.97 -25.72
N TRP A 18 9.05 3.95 -24.85
CA TRP A 18 8.13 5.06 -24.71
C TRP A 18 8.82 6.32 -24.17
N GLN A 19 9.66 6.21 -23.13
CA GLN A 19 10.42 7.33 -22.58
C GLN A 19 11.38 7.95 -23.62
N GLU A 20 12.05 7.12 -24.42
CA GLU A 20 12.94 7.56 -25.49
C GLU A 20 12.19 8.26 -26.64
N CYS A 21 10.92 7.89 -26.86
CA CYS A 21 10.06 8.49 -27.87
C CYS A 21 9.40 9.81 -27.42
N LEU A 22 9.55 10.22 -26.15
CA LEU A 22 9.02 11.48 -25.65
C LEU A 22 9.78 12.67 -26.27
N ASP A 23 9.17 13.30 -27.27
CA ASP A 23 9.70 14.52 -27.88
C ASP A 23 9.15 15.76 -27.15
N LEU A 24 9.77 16.08 -26.02
CA LEU A 24 9.39 17.20 -25.17
C LEU A 24 10.25 18.44 -25.48
N SER A 25 9.61 19.57 -25.60
CA SER A 25 10.29 20.88 -25.70
C SER A 25 11.05 21.19 -24.39
N PRO A 26 12.02 22.10 -24.40
CA PRO A 26 12.77 22.48 -23.20
C PRO A 26 11.88 22.98 -22.05
N LEU A 27 10.79 23.67 -22.33
CA LEU A 27 9.84 24.16 -21.35
C LEU A 27 9.02 23.01 -20.74
N GLU A 28 8.57 22.06 -21.56
CA GLU A 28 7.86 20.86 -21.09
C GLU A 28 8.76 19.97 -20.23
N LYS A 29 10.04 19.80 -20.61
CA LYS A 29 11.01 19.06 -19.79
C LYS A 29 11.18 19.64 -18.40
N VAL A 30 11.23 20.95 -18.26
CA VAL A 30 11.30 21.63 -16.96
C VAL A 30 9.98 21.45 -16.20
N HIS A 31 8.84 21.53 -16.90
CA HIS A 31 7.52 21.41 -16.27
C HIS A 31 7.24 20.00 -15.76
N PHE A 32 7.69 18.96 -16.46
CA PHE A 32 7.50 17.55 -16.15
C PHE A 32 8.75 16.86 -15.58
N GLU A 33 9.72 17.62 -15.07
CA GLU A 33 10.98 17.07 -14.57
C GLU A 33 10.76 16.01 -13.49
N GLY A 34 9.83 16.25 -12.55
CA GLY A 34 9.50 15.33 -11.47
C GLY A 34 8.89 14.01 -11.96
N GLU A 35 7.96 14.09 -12.92
CA GLU A 35 7.29 12.93 -13.51
C GLU A 35 8.25 12.09 -14.37
N ILE A 36 9.13 12.75 -15.12
CA ILE A 36 10.16 12.09 -15.93
C ILE A 36 11.15 11.35 -15.01
N GLN A 37 11.55 11.98 -13.91
CA GLN A 37 12.42 11.36 -12.92
C GLN A 37 11.74 10.16 -12.26
N ALA A 38 10.49 10.30 -11.81
CA ALA A 38 9.71 9.21 -11.23
C ALA A 38 9.57 8.02 -12.18
N LEU A 39 9.32 8.28 -13.48
CA LEU A 39 9.28 7.25 -14.51
C LEU A 39 10.64 6.54 -14.66
N SER A 40 11.73 7.29 -14.71
CA SER A 40 13.09 6.75 -14.83
C SER A 40 13.43 5.84 -13.64
N GLU A 41 13.07 6.26 -12.43
CA GLU A 41 13.24 5.49 -11.22
C GLU A 41 12.37 4.21 -11.23
N GLN A 42 11.14 4.30 -11.74
CA GLN A 42 10.26 3.14 -11.88
C GLN A 42 10.85 2.12 -12.86
N ILE A 43 11.31 2.54 -14.02
CA ILE A 43 11.99 1.67 -15.00
C ILE A 43 13.19 0.98 -14.35
N HIS A 44 14.03 1.74 -13.66
CA HIS A 44 15.21 1.19 -12.99
C HIS A 44 14.83 0.15 -11.90
N ARG A 45 13.74 0.38 -11.14
CA ARG A 45 13.24 -0.60 -10.16
C ARG A 45 12.77 -1.88 -10.84
N LEU A 46 12.01 -1.78 -11.93
CA LEU A 46 11.52 -2.94 -12.68
C LEU A 46 12.67 -3.79 -13.21
N GLU A 47 13.71 -3.18 -13.80
CA GLU A 47 14.91 -3.89 -14.27
C GLU A 47 15.63 -4.62 -13.14
N ASN A 48 15.69 -4.00 -11.98
CA ASN A 48 16.32 -4.58 -10.81
C ASN A 48 15.40 -5.51 -10.03
N ARG A 49 14.17 -5.76 -10.49
CA ARG A 49 13.16 -6.55 -9.77
C ARG A 49 13.01 -6.10 -8.32
N HIS A 50 13.02 -4.78 -8.14
CA HIS A 50 12.80 -4.11 -6.88
C HIS A 50 11.42 -3.50 -6.86
N ILE A 51 10.65 -3.70 -5.78
CA ILE A 51 9.34 -3.09 -5.60
C ILE A 51 9.28 -2.27 -4.31
N ARG A 52 8.49 -1.19 -4.36
CA ARG A 52 8.17 -0.34 -3.22
C ARG A 52 6.69 -0.47 -2.88
N ILE A 53 6.41 -0.90 -1.65
CA ILE A 53 5.06 -1.09 -1.13
C ILE A 53 4.78 0.01 -0.11
N ALA A 54 3.79 0.86 -0.38
CA ALA A 54 3.41 1.95 0.52
C ALA A 54 2.29 1.55 1.47
N ALA A 55 2.46 1.83 2.76
CA ALA A 55 1.37 1.83 3.73
C ALA A 55 0.70 3.20 3.74
N PHE A 56 -0.54 3.30 3.28
CA PHE A 56 -1.28 4.53 3.06
C PHE A 56 -2.62 4.51 3.82
N GLY A 57 -3.14 5.66 4.21
CA GLY A 57 -4.39 5.77 4.96
C GLY A 57 -4.36 6.91 5.98
N ARG A 58 -5.47 7.05 6.74
CA ARG A 58 -5.59 8.12 7.74
C ARG A 58 -4.54 7.99 8.84
N VAL A 59 -4.40 9.08 9.60
CA VAL A 59 -3.62 9.08 10.84
C VAL A 59 -4.25 8.12 11.85
N GLY A 60 -3.41 7.37 12.55
CA GLY A 60 -3.85 6.52 13.64
C GLY A 60 -4.43 5.15 13.22
N VAL A 61 -4.64 4.86 11.91
CA VAL A 61 -5.18 3.56 11.45
C VAL A 61 -4.21 2.38 11.66
N GLY A 62 -2.96 2.66 12.03
CA GLY A 62 -1.97 1.62 12.34
C GLY A 62 -1.02 1.26 11.19
N LYS A 63 -0.71 2.20 10.28
CA LYS A 63 0.26 2.01 9.18
C LYS A 63 1.61 1.49 9.69
N SER A 64 2.25 2.25 10.56
CA SER A 64 3.54 1.90 11.16
C SER A 64 3.48 0.59 11.98
N SER A 65 2.35 0.31 12.65
CA SER A 65 2.14 -0.95 13.37
C SER A 65 2.07 -2.13 12.42
N LEU A 66 1.37 -1.99 11.29
CA LEU A 66 1.31 -3.02 10.26
C LEU A 66 2.69 -3.31 9.68
N LEU A 67 3.44 -2.27 9.33
CA LEU A 67 4.78 -2.46 8.80
C LEU A 67 5.69 -3.14 9.83
N ASN A 68 5.64 -2.75 11.10
CA ASN A 68 6.37 -3.42 12.17
C ASN A 68 5.98 -4.90 12.32
N ALA A 69 4.69 -5.22 12.16
CA ALA A 69 4.20 -6.61 12.21
C ALA A 69 4.73 -7.43 11.02
N LEU A 70 4.82 -6.85 9.81
CA LEU A 70 5.42 -7.50 8.65
C LEU A 70 6.91 -7.73 8.84
N PHE A 71 7.62 -6.76 9.42
CA PHE A 71 9.05 -6.88 9.76
C PHE A 71 9.33 -7.83 10.92
N GLU A 72 8.33 -8.18 11.74
CA GLU A 72 8.49 -8.89 13.02
C GLU A 72 9.43 -8.16 13.99
N LYS A 73 9.59 -6.86 13.81
CA LYS A 73 10.48 -5.98 14.58
C LYS A 73 9.91 -4.56 14.64
N LYS A 74 10.18 -3.86 15.73
CA LYS A 74 9.83 -2.42 15.86
C LYS A 74 10.87 -1.56 15.12
N VAL A 75 10.63 -1.28 13.85
CA VAL A 75 11.51 -0.48 12.95
C VAL A 75 10.95 0.91 12.72
N PHE A 76 9.63 1.05 12.72
CA PHE A 76 8.93 2.32 12.59
C PHE A 76 8.40 2.79 13.95
N ALA A 77 8.47 4.10 14.20
CA ALA A 77 7.91 4.67 15.41
C ALA A 77 6.37 4.57 15.41
N THR A 78 5.81 4.09 16.51
CA THR A 78 4.36 3.90 16.67
C THR A 78 3.75 4.78 17.76
N ASP A 79 4.53 5.72 18.33
CA ASP A 79 4.09 6.54 19.44
C ASP A 79 3.07 7.60 19.02
N ILE A 80 1.91 7.57 19.69
CA ILE A 80 0.82 8.53 19.54
C ILE A 80 1.26 9.95 19.94
N ALA A 81 2.26 10.07 20.84
CA ALA A 81 2.79 11.35 21.31
C ALA A 81 3.74 12.07 20.33
N HIS A 82 4.29 11.32 19.36
CA HIS A 82 5.15 11.84 18.29
C HIS A 82 4.57 11.57 16.90
N GLY A 83 3.31 11.35 16.82
CA GLY A 83 2.45 10.66 15.85
C GLY A 83 2.34 11.25 14.47
N PHE A 84 3.29 12.02 13.99
CA PHE A 84 3.22 12.53 12.63
C PHE A 84 4.43 12.05 11.82
N THR A 85 4.21 11.03 11.00
CA THR A 85 5.14 10.71 9.91
C THR A 85 5.08 11.87 8.93
N ARG A 86 5.96 12.85 9.10
CA ARG A 86 5.99 14.05 8.24
C ARG A 86 6.59 13.78 6.88
N GLU A 87 7.44 12.75 6.79
CA GLU A 87 8.14 12.33 5.57
C GLU A 87 7.99 10.83 5.40
N ALA A 88 7.88 10.38 4.15
CA ALA A 88 7.84 8.96 3.83
C ALA A 88 9.17 8.29 4.21
N LYS A 89 9.10 7.18 4.95
CA LYS A 89 10.28 6.42 5.38
C LYS A 89 10.22 5.01 4.81
N GLY A 90 11.15 4.71 3.90
CA GLY A 90 11.31 3.38 3.32
C GLY A 90 12.36 2.55 4.06
N ILE A 91 12.09 1.26 4.24
CA ILE A 91 13.01 0.30 4.83
C ILE A 91 12.96 -0.99 4.01
N GLN A 92 14.13 -1.53 3.67
CA GLN A 92 14.22 -2.77 2.93
C GLN A 92 13.74 -3.95 3.78
N TRP A 93 12.78 -4.69 3.23
CA TRP A 93 12.20 -5.87 3.87
C TRP A 93 12.95 -7.13 3.42
N ASN A 94 13.59 -7.81 4.38
CA ASN A 94 14.33 -9.06 4.14
C ASN A 94 13.35 -10.25 4.03
N HIS A 95 12.42 -10.15 3.10
CA HIS A 95 11.46 -11.19 2.80
C HIS A 95 11.64 -11.61 1.34
N SER A 96 11.64 -12.92 1.10
CA SER A 96 11.86 -13.45 -0.24
C SER A 96 10.52 -13.73 -0.90
N ILE A 97 10.18 -12.93 -1.89
CA ILE A 97 9.06 -13.18 -2.80
C ILE A 97 9.66 -13.67 -4.14
N ALA A 98 9.05 -14.69 -4.72
CA ALA A 98 9.51 -15.24 -5.98
C ALA A 98 9.68 -14.13 -7.04
N ASN A 99 10.72 -14.26 -7.88
CA ASN A 99 11.07 -13.30 -8.94
C ASN A 99 11.43 -11.88 -8.52
N LEU A 100 11.35 -11.51 -7.23
CA LEU A 100 11.82 -10.23 -6.73
C LEU A 100 13.22 -10.36 -6.11
N LYS A 101 14.06 -9.35 -6.34
CA LYS A 101 15.38 -9.25 -5.70
C LYS A 101 15.33 -8.49 -4.39
N SER A 102 14.45 -7.51 -4.30
CA SER A 102 14.33 -6.69 -3.09
C SER A 102 12.95 -6.04 -2.99
N ILE A 103 12.50 -5.82 -1.76
CA ILE A 103 11.23 -5.20 -1.43
C ILE A 103 11.50 -4.09 -0.43
N GLU A 104 10.96 -2.91 -0.67
CA GLU A 104 10.98 -1.80 0.26
C GLU A 104 9.57 -1.54 0.77
N LEU A 105 9.39 -1.57 2.11
CA LEU A 105 8.15 -1.16 2.75
C LEU A 105 8.28 0.30 3.18
N VAL A 106 7.29 1.11 2.84
CA VAL A 106 7.33 2.55 3.07
C VAL A 106 6.15 3.00 3.92
N ASP A 107 6.45 3.66 5.03
CA ASP A 107 5.46 4.36 5.85
C ASP A 107 5.24 5.77 5.30
N THR A 108 4.00 6.10 4.97
CA THR A 108 3.65 7.40 4.39
C THR A 108 2.94 8.30 5.41
N PRO A 109 2.96 9.62 5.22
CA PRO A 109 2.14 10.55 6.00
C PRO A 109 0.66 10.19 5.95
N GLY A 110 -0.08 10.53 7.01
CA GLY A 110 -1.53 10.25 7.08
C GLY A 110 -2.35 11.25 6.25
N ILE A 111 -3.30 10.76 5.48
CA ILE A 111 -4.15 11.57 4.58
C ILE A 111 -4.90 12.70 5.32
N SER A 112 -5.24 12.50 6.59
CA SER A 112 -6.04 13.46 7.36
C SER A 112 -5.25 14.60 7.98
N GLU A 113 -3.92 14.55 7.96
CA GLU A 113 -3.05 15.63 8.50
C GLU A 113 -2.89 16.79 7.53
N ILE A 114 -3.24 16.61 6.30
CA ILE A 114 -2.98 17.52 5.19
C ILE A 114 -4.26 18.28 4.84
N ALA A 115 -4.14 19.54 4.41
CA ALA A 115 -5.27 20.33 3.95
C ALA A 115 -5.99 19.63 2.77
N SER A 116 -7.28 19.92 2.56
CA SER A 116 -8.09 19.19 1.58
C SER A 116 -7.52 19.20 0.18
N HIS A 117 -6.91 20.29 -0.27
CA HIS A 117 -6.28 20.41 -1.58
C HIS A 117 -5.02 19.55 -1.69
N ASP A 118 -4.25 19.42 -0.61
CA ASP A 118 -2.97 18.70 -0.63
C ASP A 118 -3.14 17.19 -0.50
N ARG A 119 -4.34 16.70 -0.12
CA ARG A 119 -4.65 15.26 -0.02
C ARG A 119 -4.64 14.56 -1.37
N ASP A 120 -5.17 15.23 -2.38
CA ASP A 120 -5.17 14.71 -3.76
C ASP A 120 -3.73 14.68 -4.30
N CYS A 121 -2.93 15.70 -3.99
CA CYS A 121 -1.50 15.74 -4.31
C CYS A 121 -0.74 14.59 -3.65
N LEU A 122 -1.00 14.30 -2.36
CA LEU A 122 -0.37 13.18 -1.67
C LEU A 122 -0.77 11.82 -2.30
N ALA A 123 -2.04 11.64 -2.67
CA ALA A 123 -2.48 10.42 -3.34
C ALA A 123 -1.82 10.25 -4.72
N LEU A 124 -1.65 11.34 -5.47
CA LEU A 124 -0.92 11.35 -6.74
C LEU A 124 0.57 11.06 -6.54
N GLU A 125 1.21 11.67 -5.55
CA GLU A 125 2.61 11.38 -5.19
C GLU A 125 2.79 9.90 -4.86
N VAL A 126 1.90 9.35 -4.04
CA VAL A 126 1.91 7.90 -3.74
C VAL A 126 1.72 7.07 -5.01
N ALA A 127 0.81 7.48 -5.92
CA ALA A 127 0.62 6.80 -7.18
C ALA A 127 1.86 6.83 -8.08
N LEU A 128 2.66 7.90 -8.07
CA LEU A 128 3.85 8.02 -8.91
C LEU A 128 5.04 7.19 -8.39
N HIS A 129 5.24 7.18 -7.07
CA HIS A 129 6.49 6.70 -6.49
C HIS A 129 6.46 5.25 -5.98
N TYR A 130 5.27 4.62 -5.83
CA TYR A 130 5.15 3.27 -5.27
C TYR A 130 4.52 2.30 -6.26
N ASP A 131 4.85 1.02 -6.11
CA ASP A 131 4.44 -0.02 -7.05
C ASP A 131 3.19 -0.76 -6.58
N LEU A 132 2.97 -0.86 -5.26
CA LEU A 132 1.76 -1.37 -4.61
C LEU A 132 1.39 -0.46 -3.44
N VAL A 133 0.09 -0.22 -3.25
CA VAL A 133 -0.43 0.55 -2.13
C VAL A 133 -1.29 -0.33 -1.23
N LEU A 134 -0.91 -0.43 0.04
CA LEU A 134 -1.74 -0.98 1.10
C LEU A 134 -2.58 0.16 1.68
N LEU A 135 -3.85 0.28 1.27
CA LEU A 135 -4.76 1.28 1.84
C LEU A 135 -5.38 0.73 3.13
N ILE A 136 -4.94 1.29 4.26
CA ILE A 136 -5.26 0.79 5.60
C ILE A 136 -6.42 1.58 6.19
N LEU A 137 -7.45 0.84 6.62
CA LEU A 137 -8.64 1.31 7.30
C LEU A 137 -8.68 0.71 8.71
N ASP A 138 -9.33 1.39 9.65
CA ASP A 138 -9.60 0.86 11.01
C ASP A 138 -11.09 0.86 11.37
N SER A 139 -11.92 1.28 10.44
CA SER A 139 -13.38 1.40 10.55
C SER A 139 -14.00 1.45 9.14
N ASP A 140 -15.27 1.85 9.03
CA ASP A 140 -15.89 2.01 7.71
C ASP A 140 -15.18 3.08 6.88
N ILE A 141 -15.14 2.85 5.56
CA ILE A 141 -14.42 3.73 4.63
C ILE A 141 -15.07 5.12 4.55
N THR A 142 -14.25 6.14 4.66
CA THR A 142 -14.68 7.55 4.61
C THR A 142 -14.64 8.09 3.17
N SER A 143 -15.31 9.23 2.94
CA SER A 143 -15.25 9.92 1.63
C SER A 143 -13.83 10.32 1.23
N VAL A 144 -12.99 10.69 2.19
CA VAL A 144 -11.57 11.04 1.94
C VAL A 144 -10.79 9.82 1.44
N GLU A 145 -10.99 8.66 2.05
CA GLU A 145 -10.33 7.41 1.64
C GLU A 145 -10.86 6.91 0.30
N ILE A 146 -12.16 7.08 0.03
CA ILE A 146 -12.76 6.76 -1.29
C ILE A 146 -12.14 7.64 -2.39
N ASN A 147 -11.99 8.95 -2.15
CA ASN A 147 -11.39 9.86 -3.11
C ASN A 147 -9.93 9.47 -3.38
N ALA A 148 -9.14 9.23 -2.34
CA ALA A 148 -7.77 8.78 -2.48
C ALA A 148 -7.66 7.45 -3.24
N LEU A 149 -8.55 6.48 -2.95
CA LEU A 149 -8.62 5.21 -3.66
C LEU A 149 -8.92 5.42 -5.15
N GLN A 150 -9.85 6.32 -5.49
CA GLN A 150 -10.18 6.64 -6.88
C GLN A 150 -8.98 7.23 -7.62
N ILE A 151 -8.24 8.14 -6.98
CA ILE A 151 -7.03 8.73 -7.56
C ILE A 151 -5.99 7.63 -7.85
N LEU A 152 -5.73 6.74 -6.88
CA LEU A 152 -4.78 5.64 -7.05
C LEU A 152 -5.18 4.73 -8.23
N ILE A 153 -6.44 4.30 -8.29
CA ILE A 153 -6.94 3.40 -9.33
C ILE A 153 -6.92 4.08 -10.71
N ASN A 154 -7.34 5.34 -10.79
CA ASN A 154 -7.35 6.10 -12.05
C ASN A 154 -5.94 6.30 -12.61
N ASN A 155 -4.93 6.26 -11.75
CA ASN A 155 -3.51 6.28 -12.14
C ASN A 155 -2.92 4.88 -12.31
N GLY A 156 -3.77 3.84 -12.41
CA GLY A 156 -3.34 2.47 -12.69
C GLY A 156 -2.61 1.78 -11.54
N LYS A 157 -2.69 2.31 -10.30
CA LYS A 157 -1.98 1.70 -9.17
C LYS A 157 -2.73 0.50 -8.60
N PRO A 158 -2.02 -0.62 -8.42
CA PRO A 158 -2.51 -1.73 -7.63
C PRO A 158 -2.74 -1.29 -6.18
N VAL A 159 -3.94 -1.58 -5.67
CA VAL A 159 -4.31 -1.26 -4.29
C VAL A 159 -4.85 -2.52 -3.62
N LEU A 160 -4.37 -2.79 -2.42
CA LEU A 160 -4.94 -3.77 -1.51
C LEU A 160 -5.57 -3.05 -0.33
N LEU A 161 -6.86 -3.31 -0.07
CA LEU A 161 -7.56 -2.74 1.07
C LEU A 161 -7.30 -3.58 2.31
N ILE A 162 -6.88 -2.94 3.38
CA ILE A 162 -6.56 -3.59 4.66
C ILE A 162 -7.49 -3.04 5.74
N LEU A 163 -8.34 -3.87 6.31
CA LEU A 163 -9.09 -3.54 7.52
C LEU A 163 -8.28 -4.01 8.73
N ASN A 164 -7.69 -3.05 9.43
CA ASN A 164 -6.87 -3.28 10.61
C ASN A 164 -7.70 -3.20 11.91
N ARG A 165 -7.13 -3.62 13.04
CA ARG A 165 -7.74 -3.63 14.37
C ARG A 165 -8.96 -4.55 14.47
N CYS A 166 -8.99 -5.63 13.73
CA CYS A 166 -10.09 -6.59 13.80
C CYS A 166 -10.23 -7.27 15.17
N ASP A 167 -9.19 -7.22 16.01
CA ASP A 167 -9.24 -7.64 17.42
C ASP A 167 -10.21 -6.83 18.30
N GLN A 168 -10.68 -5.67 17.83
CA GLN A 168 -11.62 -4.79 18.54
C GLN A 168 -13.09 -5.09 18.21
N TRP A 169 -13.36 -5.99 17.25
CA TRP A 169 -14.69 -6.27 16.74
C TRP A 169 -15.04 -7.76 16.89
N GLU A 170 -16.31 -8.05 17.10
CA GLU A 170 -16.81 -9.42 17.03
C GLU A 170 -16.81 -9.92 15.57
N PRO A 171 -16.62 -11.24 15.32
CA PRO A 171 -16.54 -11.77 13.95
C PRO A 171 -17.72 -11.38 13.05
N ASN A 172 -18.94 -11.34 13.61
CA ASN A 172 -20.15 -10.92 12.89
C ASN A 172 -20.12 -9.43 12.51
N GLU A 173 -19.50 -8.59 13.34
CA GLU A 173 -19.35 -7.15 13.10
C GLU A 173 -18.33 -6.89 12.01
N ILE A 174 -17.21 -7.63 12.01
CA ILE A 174 -16.20 -7.58 10.94
C ILE A 174 -16.86 -7.87 9.59
N GLY A 175 -17.68 -8.95 9.51
CA GLY A 175 -18.39 -9.29 8.28
C GLY A 175 -19.33 -8.18 7.79
N LYS A 176 -20.07 -7.54 8.70
CA LYS A 176 -20.94 -6.40 8.39
C LYS A 176 -20.13 -5.18 7.93
N LEU A 177 -19.02 -4.91 8.59
CA LEU A 177 -18.14 -3.79 8.26
C LEU A 177 -17.51 -3.97 6.87
N VAL A 178 -16.98 -5.15 6.57
CA VAL A 178 -16.47 -5.49 5.23
C VAL A 178 -17.54 -5.33 4.16
N GLN A 179 -18.77 -5.77 4.45
CA GLN A 179 -19.89 -5.60 3.51
C GLN A 179 -20.27 -4.12 3.33
N SER A 180 -20.26 -3.32 4.40
CA SER A 180 -20.49 -1.88 4.34
C SER A 180 -19.45 -1.19 3.47
N ILE A 181 -18.17 -1.48 3.69
CA ILE A 181 -17.06 -0.96 2.88
C ILE A 181 -17.28 -1.31 1.41
N LYS A 182 -17.53 -2.60 1.08
CA LYS A 182 -17.79 -3.05 -0.30
C LYS A 182 -18.94 -2.32 -0.98
N ASN A 183 -20.02 -2.05 -0.24
CA ASN A 183 -21.17 -1.34 -0.77
C ASN A 183 -20.86 0.13 -1.10
N ARG A 184 -19.95 0.74 -0.38
CA ARG A 184 -19.54 2.15 -0.56
C ARG A 184 -18.43 2.33 -1.59
N LEU A 185 -17.72 1.25 -1.95
CA LEU A 185 -16.69 1.32 -2.98
C LEU A 185 -17.28 1.72 -4.33
N PRO A 186 -16.58 2.57 -5.10
CA PRO A 186 -16.95 2.86 -6.48
C PRO A 186 -16.92 1.59 -7.33
N ASN A 187 -17.67 1.56 -8.42
CA ASN A 187 -17.81 0.36 -9.25
C ASN A 187 -16.48 -0.20 -9.73
N ILE A 188 -15.53 0.68 -10.05
CA ILE A 188 -14.18 0.30 -10.49
C ILE A 188 -13.36 -0.41 -9.39
N ALA A 189 -13.69 -0.16 -8.11
CA ALA A 189 -12.99 -0.72 -6.95
C ALA A 189 -13.70 -1.93 -6.32
N LYS A 190 -14.87 -2.34 -6.81
CA LYS A 190 -15.65 -3.43 -6.19
C LYS A 190 -14.98 -4.80 -6.21
N SER A 191 -14.08 -5.02 -7.15
CA SER A 191 -13.29 -6.26 -7.26
C SER A 191 -12.07 -6.29 -6.35
N ILE A 192 -11.70 -5.18 -5.69
CA ILE A 192 -10.54 -5.14 -4.83
C ILE A 192 -10.79 -6.01 -3.60
N ALA A 193 -9.81 -6.85 -3.28
CA ALA A 193 -9.82 -7.67 -2.08
C ALA A 193 -9.70 -6.78 -0.82
N ILE A 194 -10.42 -7.15 0.25
CA ILE A 194 -10.29 -6.53 1.56
C ILE A 194 -9.74 -7.58 2.52
N GLU A 195 -8.55 -7.35 3.02
CA GLU A 195 -7.92 -8.20 4.02
C GLU A 195 -8.19 -7.68 5.41
N THR A 196 -8.54 -8.60 6.32
CA THR A 196 -8.82 -8.29 7.73
C THR A 196 -7.66 -8.72 8.58
N ILE A 197 -7.09 -7.81 9.36
CA ILE A 197 -5.88 -8.06 10.15
C ILE A 197 -5.96 -7.41 11.54
N SER A 198 -5.03 -7.79 12.40
CA SER A 198 -4.77 -7.14 13.69
C SER A 198 -3.26 -6.92 13.84
N ALA A 199 -2.78 -5.76 13.41
CA ALA A 199 -1.35 -5.46 13.36
C ALA A 199 -0.70 -5.31 14.75
N ALA A 200 -1.46 -4.86 15.76
CA ALA A 200 -0.99 -4.72 17.14
C ALA A 200 -2.12 -5.02 18.13
N PRO A 201 -2.62 -6.27 18.16
CA PRO A 201 -3.74 -6.62 19.00
C PRO A 201 -3.37 -6.51 20.48
N ARG A 202 -4.36 -6.13 21.31
CA ARG A 202 -4.17 -5.94 22.74
C ARG A 202 -5.28 -6.62 23.51
N LYS A 203 -4.90 -7.35 24.56
CA LYS A 203 -5.85 -8.00 25.48
C LYS A 203 -5.70 -7.44 26.90
N ALA A 204 -6.82 -7.34 27.60
CA ALA A 204 -6.81 -7.03 29.02
C ALA A 204 -6.28 -8.21 29.82
N LYS A 205 -5.26 -7.98 30.64
CA LYS A 205 -4.72 -8.98 31.58
C LYS A 205 -4.98 -8.52 33.00
N ILE A 206 -5.66 -9.38 33.76
CA ILE A 206 -5.91 -9.19 35.19
C ILE A 206 -4.72 -9.79 35.94
N TYR A 207 -4.05 -8.98 36.74
CA TYR A 207 -2.94 -9.39 37.61
C TYR A 207 -3.47 -9.83 38.96
N SER A 208 -2.66 -10.63 39.73
CA SER A 208 -3.01 -11.15 41.05
C SER A 208 -3.36 -10.08 42.10
N ASN A 209 -2.94 -8.84 41.86
CA ASN A 209 -3.27 -7.67 42.69
C ASN A 209 -4.57 -6.96 42.24
N GLY A 210 -5.39 -7.56 41.37
CA GLY A 210 -6.63 -7.01 40.84
C GLY A 210 -6.46 -5.88 39.78
N ARG A 211 -5.24 -5.51 39.46
CA ARG A 211 -4.99 -4.49 38.44
C ARG A 211 -5.18 -5.07 37.02
N ILE A 212 -5.89 -4.32 36.19
CA ILE A 212 -6.06 -4.65 34.76
C ILE A 212 -5.03 -3.83 33.97
N ARG A 213 -4.24 -4.50 33.16
CA ARG A 213 -3.33 -3.84 32.20
C ARG A 213 -3.56 -4.39 30.80
N SER A 214 -3.41 -3.53 29.81
CA SER A 214 -3.40 -3.92 28.41
C SER A 214 -2.06 -4.57 28.07
N GLN A 215 -2.09 -5.79 27.55
CA GLN A 215 -0.91 -6.54 27.09
C GLN A 215 -0.96 -6.66 25.57
N GLU A 216 0.16 -6.40 24.91
CA GLU A 216 0.31 -6.68 23.48
C GLU A 216 0.26 -8.19 23.24
N CYS A 217 -0.43 -8.59 22.17
CA CYS A 217 -0.49 -9.96 21.68
C CYS A 217 0.25 -10.05 20.35
N GLU A 218 0.46 -11.27 19.87
CA GLU A 218 1.06 -11.50 18.56
C GLU A 218 0.18 -10.90 17.47
N PRO A 219 0.79 -10.21 16.47
CA PRO A 219 0.08 -9.68 15.32
C PRO A 219 -0.59 -10.81 14.52
N ASP A 220 -1.80 -10.57 14.05
CA ASP A 220 -2.47 -11.41 13.07
C ASP A 220 -2.40 -10.74 11.70
N VAL A 221 -1.35 -11.06 10.95
CA VAL A 221 -1.05 -10.54 9.61
C VAL A 221 -0.72 -11.68 8.63
N TYR A 222 -1.05 -12.92 9.00
CA TYR A 222 -0.68 -14.11 8.24
C TYR A 222 -1.32 -14.14 6.84
N SER A 223 -2.61 -13.82 6.75
CA SER A 223 -3.32 -13.77 5.46
C SER A 223 -2.68 -12.74 4.52
N LEU A 224 -2.33 -11.57 5.04
CA LEU A 224 -1.66 -10.52 4.26
C LEU A 224 -0.27 -10.96 3.78
N LYS A 225 0.54 -11.60 4.63
CA LYS A 225 1.83 -12.14 4.21
C LYS A 225 1.67 -13.15 3.07
N ASN A 226 0.72 -14.08 3.20
CA ASN A 226 0.44 -15.04 2.13
C ASN A 226 0.04 -14.35 0.82
N ILE A 227 -0.81 -13.31 0.86
CA ILE A 227 -1.19 -12.58 -0.34
C ILE A 227 0.03 -11.92 -0.98
N LEU A 228 0.90 -11.32 -0.19
CA LEU A 228 2.13 -10.72 -0.70
C LEU A 228 3.08 -11.77 -1.27
N ASP A 229 3.12 -12.99 -0.73
CA ASP A 229 3.95 -14.10 -1.22
C ASP A 229 3.40 -14.73 -2.52
N TYR A 230 2.07 -14.91 -2.60
CA TYR A 230 1.41 -15.48 -3.76
C TYR A 230 1.12 -14.47 -4.88
N SER A 231 1.47 -13.21 -4.67
CA SER A 231 1.08 -12.12 -5.55
C SER A 231 1.86 -12.03 -6.87
N GLU A 232 2.63 -13.07 -7.27
CA GLU A 232 3.06 -13.17 -8.68
C GLU A 232 1.88 -12.94 -9.63
N THR A 233 0.73 -13.58 -9.35
CA THR A 233 -0.51 -13.39 -10.12
C THR A 233 -1.16 -12.04 -9.86
N THR A 234 -1.02 -11.46 -8.67
CA THR A 234 -1.64 -10.18 -8.31
C THR A 234 -0.84 -9.01 -8.86
N PHE A 235 0.49 -9.05 -8.79
CA PHE A 235 1.36 -8.05 -9.42
C PHE A 235 1.28 -8.11 -10.95
N ILE A 236 1.20 -9.32 -11.53
CA ILE A 236 1.02 -9.55 -12.96
C ILE A 236 -0.40 -9.14 -13.41
N SER A 237 -1.45 -9.50 -12.66
CA SER A 237 -2.83 -9.15 -13.02
C SER A 237 -3.16 -7.67 -12.79
N CYS A 238 -2.40 -6.99 -11.94
CA CYS A 238 -2.50 -5.54 -11.71
C CYS A 238 -1.55 -4.72 -12.58
N GLY A 239 -0.84 -5.32 -13.54
CA GLY A 239 -0.01 -4.61 -14.49
C GLY A 239 1.36 -4.16 -13.96
N VAL A 240 1.81 -4.66 -12.80
CA VAL A 240 3.13 -4.35 -12.26
C VAL A 240 4.23 -5.17 -12.94
N PHE A 241 3.87 -6.29 -13.60
CA PHE A 241 4.79 -7.19 -14.29
C PHE A 241 4.19 -7.82 -15.56
N LEU A 242 3.38 -7.11 -16.35
CA LEU A 242 2.98 -7.55 -17.68
C LEU A 242 4.03 -7.23 -18.73
#